data_0e163f6d05d730d0514023eb7c9ac5f1
#
_entry.id   0e163f6d05d730d0514023eb7c9ac5f1
#
_cell.length_a   1.000
_cell.length_b   1.000
_cell.length_c   1.000
_cell.angle_alpha   90.00
_cell.angle_beta   90.00
_cell.angle_gamma   90.00
#
_symmetry.space_group_name_H-M   'P 1'
#
loop_
_entity.id
_entity.type
_entity.pdbx_description
1 polymer ?
#
loop_
_entity_poly.entity_id
_entity_poly.type
_entity_poly.pdbx_seq_one_letter_code
_entity_poly.pdbx_strand_id
1 'polypeptide(L)'
;MSPLLLRGARLPGEGVRDVLVSTDSGLVARVAPPGLLPSGPDELDLNGYLLLPAPAEPHAHLDKALTWDLAGALPGDLLFAVTAWRAYAARVTEEEVFQRARRAVDELCANGVTAVRTHVDLLRDDGGYGGGDPLRGLRALLRLRRQLRGRIRLQIAVLHVDAPDELLHEALDLGADLLGDCPHLSANPAASVERTLRIAAEHQVGVDLHADETLDPGAGDLRLLARAVLERGFVSGVTASHCVSLGVVEPAEAARTAKEVAAAGIGVVTLPLTNLYLQGRDRPSSTPRGLTAVRALLDAGVTVAAGGDNIRDPFNPVGRADPLETASLLVTAGHLTPDEALYAVTGGARAVLGLPAAGPHEGAVADLLAVRAQTVSEVLGASCPERLVFAGGRLVSRTSVVREFF
;
A
#
# COMPACT_ATOMS: atom_id res chain seq x y z
N MET A 1 -0.77 -30.25 7.46
CA MET A 1 0.68 -29.92 7.68
C MET A 1 0.91 -29.75 9.16
N SER A 2 2.13 -30.00 9.67
CA SER A 2 2.44 -29.81 11.09
C SER A 2 2.32 -28.33 11.49
N PRO A 3 1.86 -28.01 12.71
CA PRO A 3 1.87 -26.65 13.22
C PRO A 3 3.32 -26.15 13.37
N LEU A 4 3.55 -24.84 13.17
CA LEU A 4 4.84 -24.21 13.39
C LEU A 4 4.86 -23.54 14.76
N LEU A 5 5.87 -23.83 15.56
CA LEU A 5 6.08 -23.20 16.86
C LEU A 5 7.22 -22.18 16.79
N LEU A 6 6.88 -20.91 17.05
CA LEU A 6 7.80 -19.79 17.15
C LEU A 6 8.20 -19.61 18.61
N ARG A 7 9.47 -19.91 18.95
CA ARG A 7 9.99 -19.88 20.32
C ARG A 7 10.63 -18.56 20.69
N GLY A 8 10.31 -18.07 21.86
CA GLY A 8 11.04 -16.96 22.48
C GLY A 8 10.89 -15.61 21.79
N ALA A 9 9.85 -15.42 20.98
CA ALA A 9 9.58 -14.15 20.32
C ALA A 9 9.17 -13.06 21.32
N ARG A 10 9.66 -11.86 21.19
CA ARG A 10 9.19 -10.70 21.94
C ARG A 10 7.93 -10.14 21.27
N LEU A 11 6.87 -9.93 22.03
CA LEU A 11 5.66 -9.23 21.58
C LEU A 11 5.59 -7.83 22.19
N PRO A 12 5.23 -6.78 21.44
CA PRO A 12 5.05 -5.44 21.97
C PRO A 12 4.08 -5.42 23.15
N GLY A 13 4.49 -4.83 24.29
CA GLY A 13 3.66 -4.73 25.48
C GLY A 13 3.47 -6.01 26.29
N GLU A 14 3.79 -7.20 25.75
CA GLU A 14 3.54 -8.50 26.43
C GLU A 14 4.81 -9.23 26.88
N GLY A 15 6.00 -8.79 26.42
CA GLY A 15 7.26 -9.46 26.70
C GLY A 15 7.50 -10.69 25.83
N VAL A 16 8.33 -11.63 26.33
CA VAL A 16 8.70 -12.83 25.57
C VAL A 16 7.59 -13.88 25.63
N ARG A 17 7.27 -14.48 24.48
CA ARG A 17 6.22 -15.49 24.31
C ARG A 17 6.65 -16.58 23.33
N ASP A 18 6.03 -17.74 23.46
CA ASP A 18 5.98 -18.77 22.44
C ASP A 18 4.66 -18.63 21.66
N VAL A 19 4.71 -18.72 20.33
CA VAL A 19 3.54 -18.55 19.44
C VAL A 19 3.39 -19.81 18.59
N LEU A 20 2.26 -20.50 18.74
CA LEU A 20 1.90 -21.66 17.92
C LEU A 20 1.03 -21.22 16.76
N VAL A 21 1.44 -21.57 15.55
CA VAL A 21 0.72 -21.23 14.32
C VAL A 21 0.22 -22.51 13.65
N SER A 22 -1.06 -22.50 13.27
CA SER A 22 -1.63 -23.55 12.42
C SER A 22 -1.39 -23.24 10.96
N THR A 23 -0.54 -24.01 10.31
CA THR A 23 -0.23 -23.86 8.87
C THR A 23 -1.36 -24.32 7.95
N ASP A 24 -2.35 -25.05 8.50
CA ASP A 24 -3.54 -25.49 7.75
C ASP A 24 -4.61 -24.39 7.70
N SER A 25 -4.91 -23.77 8.85
CA SER A 25 -5.86 -22.62 8.89
C SER A 25 -5.23 -21.28 8.56
N GLY A 26 -3.90 -21.17 8.66
CA GLY A 26 -3.18 -19.90 8.52
C GLY A 26 -3.38 -18.94 9.70
N LEU A 27 -3.83 -19.43 10.86
CA LEU A 27 -4.13 -18.63 12.04
C LEU A 27 -3.13 -18.87 13.17
N VAL A 28 -2.97 -17.88 14.04
CA VAL A 28 -2.30 -18.06 15.35
C VAL A 28 -3.21 -18.91 16.24
N ALA A 29 -2.76 -20.13 16.55
CA ALA A 29 -3.54 -21.07 17.33
C ALA A 29 -3.43 -20.80 18.84
N ARG A 30 -2.22 -20.39 19.33
CA ARG A 30 -2.00 -20.14 20.75
C ARG A 30 -0.80 -19.23 20.99
N VAL A 31 -0.89 -18.42 22.03
CA VAL A 31 0.21 -17.59 22.57
C VAL A 31 0.38 -17.93 24.05
N ALA A 32 1.61 -18.22 24.49
CA ALA A 32 1.86 -18.63 25.87
C ALA A 32 3.23 -18.12 26.37
N PRO A 33 3.43 -18.08 27.71
CA PRO A 33 4.76 -17.89 28.28
C PRO A 33 5.75 -18.93 27.76
N PRO A 34 7.07 -18.57 27.69
CA PRO A 34 8.10 -19.47 27.18
C PRO A 34 8.11 -20.85 27.85
N GLY A 35 8.21 -21.90 27.05
CA GLY A 35 8.32 -23.28 27.52
C GLY A 35 7.00 -23.95 27.94
N LEU A 36 5.86 -23.26 27.90
CA LEU A 36 4.56 -23.86 28.24
C LEU A 36 3.90 -24.58 27.07
N LEU A 37 4.30 -24.29 25.83
CA LEU A 37 3.80 -25.02 24.67
C LEU A 37 4.67 -26.25 24.42
N PRO A 38 4.04 -27.45 24.16
CA PRO A 38 4.80 -28.69 23.93
C PRO A 38 5.65 -28.51 22.65
N SER A 39 6.83 -29.14 22.66
CA SER A 39 7.68 -29.23 21.49
C SER A 39 6.99 -29.99 20.36
N GLY A 40 7.20 -29.50 19.13
CA GLY A 40 6.69 -30.08 17.89
C GLY A 40 7.79 -30.38 16.89
N PRO A 41 7.48 -31.00 15.75
CA PRO A 41 8.48 -31.32 14.72
C PRO A 41 9.02 -30.07 14.02
N ASP A 42 8.23 -28.99 13.97
CA ASP A 42 8.58 -27.74 13.29
C ASP A 42 8.65 -26.60 14.31
N GLU A 43 9.88 -26.27 14.73
CA GLU A 43 10.14 -25.18 15.66
C GLU A 43 11.14 -24.18 15.04
N LEU A 44 10.95 -22.89 15.33
CA LEU A 44 11.85 -21.82 14.94
C LEU A 44 12.18 -20.96 16.17
N ASP A 45 13.47 -20.83 16.45
CA ASP A 45 13.98 -19.95 17.51
C ASP A 45 13.92 -18.48 17.06
N LEU A 46 13.15 -17.66 17.79
CA LEU A 46 13.00 -16.23 17.61
C LEU A 46 13.55 -15.44 18.81
N ASN A 47 14.45 -15.98 19.60
CA ASN A 47 15.13 -15.24 20.65
C ASN A 47 15.87 -14.02 20.07
N GLY A 48 15.56 -12.83 20.60
CA GLY A 48 16.12 -11.55 20.13
C GLY A 48 15.35 -10.95 18.94
N TYR A 49 14.23 -11.53 18.52
CA TYR A 49 13.33 -10.96 17.54
C TYR A 49 12.09 -10.35 18.18
N LEU A 50 11.70 -9.17 17.69
CA LEU A 50 10.38 -8.61 17.91
C LEU A 50 9.43 -9.18 16.84
N LEU A 51 8.32 -9.76 17.26
CA LEU A 51 7.32 -10.33 16.38
C LEU A 51 6.14 -9.38 16.25
N LEU A 52 5.87 -8.95 15.02
CA LEU A 52 4.90 -7.93 14.65
C LEU A 52 3.86 -8.50 13.68
N PRO A 53 2.69 -7.86 13.54
CA PRO A 53 1.86 -8.06 12.35
C PRO A 53 2.69 -7.78 11.09
N ALA A 54 2.57 -8.61 10.07
CA ALA A 54 3.20 -8.33 8.78
C ALA A 54 2.62 -7.06 8.17
N PRO A 55 3.45 -6.15 7.64
CA PRO A 55 2.99 -5.03 6.85
C PRO A 55 2.20 -5.45 5.61
N ALA A 56 1.36 -4.54 5.14
CA ALA A 56 0.76 -4.60 3.82
C ALA A 56 1.11 -3.32 3.05
N GLU A 57 1.21 -3.43 1.74
CA GLU A 57 1.37 -2.29 0.84
C GLU A 57 0.00 -1.93 0.24
N PRO A 58 -0.69 -0.91 0.77
CA PRO A 58 -2.05 -0.61 0.37
C PRO A 58 -2.15 0.14 -0.96
N HIS A 59 -1.02 0.64 -1.49
CA HIS A 59 -0.99 1.40 -2.72
C HIS A 59 0.39 1.32 -3.38
N ALA A 60 0.47 0.62 -4.49
CA ALA A 60 1.68 0.49 -5.30
C ALA A 60 1.37 0.59 -6.80
N HIS A 61 2.41 0.76 -7.61
CA HIS A 61 2.35 0.78 -9.07
C HIS A 61 3.34 -0.25 -9.65
N LEU A 62 2.99 -1.53 -9.57
CA LEU A 62 3.88 -2.61 -10.02
C LEU A 62 4.10 -2.62 -11.53
N ASP A 63 3.20 -2.06 -12.31
CA ASP A 63 3.34 -1.90 -13.77
C ASP A 63 4.48 -0.94 -14.15
N LYS A 64 4.73 0.08 -13.33
CA LYS A 64 5.78 1.09 -13.52
C LYS A 64 7.07 0.79 -12.75
N ALA A 65 7.00 -0.07 -11.73
CA ALA A 65 8.10 -0.33 -10.81
C ALA A 65 9.42 -0.66 -11.56
N LEU A 66 10.55 -0.15 -11.02
CA LEU A 66 11.91 -0.39 -11.51
C LEU A 66 12.18 0.17 -12.92
N THR A 67 11.50 1.26 -13.31
CA THR A 67 11.66 1.88 -14.63
C THR A 67 12.48 3.16 -14.62
N TRP A 68 12.91 3.68 -13.48
CA TRP A 68 13.66 4.94 -13.41
C TRP A 68 14.82 5.01 -14.41
N ASP A 69 15.74 4.06 -14.34
CA ASP A 69 16.92 4.00 -15.22
C ASP A 69 16.55 3.67 -16.67
N LEU A 70 15.46 2.95 -16.88
CA LEU A 70 14.99 2.52 -18.21
C LEU A 70 14.24 3.65 -18.95
N ALA A 71 13.51 4.46 -18.21
CA ALA A 71 12.73 5.57 -18.76
C ALA A 71 13.61 6.77 -19.11
N GLY A 72 14.84 6.86 -18.56
CA GLY A 72 15.70 8.03 -18.71
C GLY A 72 15.07 9.29 -18.11
N ALA A 73 14.25 9.11 -17.06
CA ALA A 73 13.55 10.21 -16.42
C ALA A 73 14.52 11.16 -15.71
N LEU A 74 14.14 12.43 -15.67
CA LEU A 74 14.81 13.44 -14.85
C LEU A 74 13.93 13.78 -13.64
N PRO A 75 14.51 14.29 -12.54
CA PRO A 75 13.71 14.73 -11.41
C PRO A 75 12.72 15.83 -11.81
N GLY A 76 11.45 15.67 -11.49
CA GLY A 76 10.37 16.59 -11.85
C GLY A 76 9.18 16.49 -10.89
N ASP A 77 8.15 17.27 -11.18
CA ASP A 77 6.84 17.18 -10.52
C ASP A 77 5.99 16.03 -11.08
N LEU A 78 4.75 15.95 -10.63
CA LEU A 78 3.81 14.92 -11.06
C LEU A 78 3.60 14.88 -12.58
N LEU A 79 3.40 16.03 -13.22
CA LEU A 79 3.15 16.09 -14.67
C LEU A 79 4.37 15.70 -15.48
N PHE A 80 5.56 16.03 -14.99
CA PHE A 80 6.81 15.61 -15.59
C PHE A 80 6.98 14.08 -15.48
N ALA A 81 6.70 13.51 -14.31
CA ALA A 81 6.75 12.06 -14.08
C ALA A 81 5.76 11.31 -14.99
N VAL A 82 4.51 11.80 -15.10
CA VAL A 82 3.48 11.27 -16.02
C VAL A 82 3.98 11.28 -17.47
N THR A 83 4.59 12.39 -17.91
CA THR A 83 5.11 12.50 -19.27
C THR A 83 6.23 11.51 -19.55
N ALA A 84 7.19 11.37 -18.62
CA ALA A 84 8.28 10.41 -18.73
C ALA A 84 7.76 8.96 -18.75
N TRP A 85 6.80 8.65 -17.90
CA TRP A 85 6.17 7.32 -17.88
C TRP A 85 5.44 7.02 -19.19
N ARG A 86 4.62 7.94 -19.71
CA ARG A 86 3.91 7.76 -20.99
C ARG A 86 4.86 7.46 -22.14
N ALA A 87 5.94 8.23 -22.23
CA ALA A 87 6.95 8.01 -23.27
C ALA A 87 7.63 6.63 -23.19
N TYR A 88 7.86 6.13 -21.97
CA TYR A 88 8.41 4.80 -21.75
C TYR A 88 7.36 3.71 -22.02
N ALA A 89 6.15 3.86 -21.50
CA ALA A 89 5.07 2.88 -21.56
C ALA A 89 4.62 2.56 -22.99
N ALA A 90 4.83 3.49 -23.94
CA ALA A 90 4.55 3.26 -25.37
C ALA A 90 5.25 2.01 -25.96
N ARG A 91 6.36 1.58 -25.36
CA ARG A 91 7.15 0.42 -25.81
C ARG A 91 7.13 -0.78 -24.86
N VAL A 92 6.44 -0.64 -23.72
CA VAL A 92 6.38 -1.69 -22.68
C VAL A 92 5.58 -2.88 -23.18
N THR A 93 6.10 -4.08 -22.94
CA THR A 93 5.45 -5.35 -23.24
C THR A 93 4.86 -5.99 -21.97
N GLU A 94 3.89 -6.91 -22.16
CA GLU A 94 3.34 -7.70 -21.05
C GLU A 94 4.44 -8.47 -20.29
N GLU A 95 5.39 -9.07 -21.00
CA GLU A 95 6.47 -9.84 -20.38
C GLU A 95 7.42 -8.95 -19.55
N GLU A 96 7.73 -7.76 -20.04
CA GLU A 96 8.56 -6.81 -19.31
C GLU A 96 7.88 -6.35 -18.01
N VAL A 97 6.59 -6.00 -18.06
CA VAL A 97 5.81 -5.66 -16.87
C VAL A 97 5.83 -6.81 -15.88
N PHE A 98 5.57 -8.03 -16.36
CA PHE A 98 5.57 -9.23 -15.51
C PHE A 98 6.90 -9.42 -14.76
N GLN A 99 8.05 -9.31 -15.45
CA GLN A 99 9.37 -9.54 -14.85
C GLN A 99 9.71 -8.45 -13.82
N ARG A 100 9.43 -7.17 -14.12
CA ARG A 100 9.68 -6.06 -13.20
C ARG A 100 8.75 -6.12 -11.98
N ALA A 101 7.46 -6.34 -12.18
CA ALA A 101 6.49 -6.49 -11.11
C ALA A 101 6.84 -7.66 -10.18
N ARG A 102 7.26 -8.81 -10.74
CA ARG A 102 7.73 -9.95 -9.95
C ARG A 102 8.91 -9.57 -9.06
N ARG A 103 9.93 -8.91 -9.62
CA ARG A 103 11.09 -8.44 -8.84
C ARG A 103 10.67 -7.45 -7.74
N ALA A 104 9.80 -6.49 -8.03
CA ALA A 104 9.31 -5.55 -7.04
C ALA A 104 8.54 -6.24 -5.90
N VAL A 105 7.70 -7.25 -6.22
CA VAL A 105 7.00 -8.07 -5.22
C VAL A 105 7.97 -8.91 -4.39
N ASP A 106 9.03 -9.45 -4.98
CA ASP A 106 10.06 -10.18 -4.24
C ASP A 106 10.76 -9.26 -3.21
N GLU A 107 11.03 -8.00 -3.57
CA GLU A 107 11.59 -7.00 -2.66
C GLU A 107 10.59 -6.61 -1.55
N LEU A 108 9.32 -6.36 -1.89
CA LEU A 108 8.26 -6.13 -0.90
C LEU A 108 8.15 -7.28 0.10
N CYS A 109 8.13 -8.52 -0.39
CA CYS A 109 8.08 -9.73 0.44
C CYS A 109 9.30 -9.84 1.37
N ALA A 110 10.51 -9.60 0.85
CA ALA A 110 11.73 -9.60 1.65
C ALA A 110 11.70 -8.54 2.77
N ASN A 111 11.00 -7.43 2.55
CA ASN A 111 10.80 -6.35 3.50
C ASN A 111 9.60 -6.54 4.44
N GLY A 112 8.90 -7.68 4.37
CA GLY A 112 7.86 -8.03 5.35
C GLY A 112 6.44 -8.02 4.79
N VAL A 113 6.22 -7.59 3.57
CA VAL A 113 4.87 -7.43 2.99
C VAL A 113 4.26 -8.79 2.66
N THR A 114 3.01 -8.99 3.08
CA THR A 114 2.22 -10.20 2.79
C THR A 114 0.98 -9.92 1.94
N ALA A 115 0.61 -8.65 1.78
CA ALA A 115 -0.49 -8.24 0.91
C ALA A 115 -0.15 -6.92 0.21
N VAL A 116 -0.52 -6.80 -1.06
CA VAL A 116 -0.27 -5.62 -1.91
C VAL A 116 -1.55 -5.28 -2.65
N ARG A 117 -1.91 -3.99 -2.69
CA ARG A 117 -2.79 -3.43 -3.73
C ARG A 117 -1.93 -2.68 -4.72
N THR A 118 -2.07 -2.99 -5.99
CA THR A 118 -1.39 -2.28 -7.06
C THR A 118 -2.38 -1.62 -8.00
N HIS A 119 -2.12 -0.38 -8.35
CA HIS A 119 -2.78 0.29 -9.46
C HIS A 119 -2.07 -0.08 -10.75
N VAL A 120 -2.82 -0.27 -11.83
CA VAL A 120 -2.29 -0.56 -13.16
C VAL A 120 -2.93 0.36 -14.19
N ASP A 121 -2.11 1.09 -14.94
CA ASP A 121 -2.61 2.00 -15.96
C ASP A 121 -3.21 1.27 -17.15
N LEU A 122 -4.29 1.83 -17.68
CA LEU A 122 -4.80 1.51 -19.02
C LEU A 122 -3.93 2.21 -20.07
N LEU A 123 -3.10 1.43 -20.78
CA LEU A 123 -2.07 1.94 -21.69
C LEU A 123 -2.67 2.24 -23.09
N ARG A 124 -3.53 3.24 -23.16
CA ARG A 124 -4.27 3.64 -24.36
C ARG A 124 -3.48 4.57 -25.25
N ASP A 125 -3.68 4.46 -26.57
CA ASP A 125 -3.03 5.34 -27.56
C ASP A 125 -3.46 6.81 -27.42
N ASP A 126 -4.76 7.04 -27.25
CA ASP A 126 -5.33 8.38 -27.01
C ASP A 126 -4.91 9.00 -25.66
N GLY A 127 -4.46 8.20 -24.71
CA GLY A 127 -3.83 8.62 -23.46
C GLY A 127 -2.32 8.91 -23.58
N GLY A 128 -1.73 8.74 -24.77
CA GLY A 128 -0.30 8.95 -25.02
C GLY A 128 0.60 7.78 -24.64
N TYR A 129 0.04 6.57 -24.46
CA TYR A 129 0.79 5.37 -24.11
C TYR A 129 1.18 4.49 -25.30
N GLY A 130 1.02 4.99 -26.54
CA GLY A 130 1.26 4.24 -27.77
C GLY A 130 0.22 3.14 -28.03
N GLY A 131 0.23 2.59 -29.25
CA GLY A 131 -0.68 1.54 -29.65
C GLY A 131 -0.41 0.18 -28.99
N GLY A 132 -1.32 -0.79 -29.28
CA GLY A 132 -1.28 -2.15 -28.75
C GLY A 132 -2.40 -2.46 -27.77
N ASP A 133 -2.31 -3.61 -27.07
CA ASP A 133 -3.31 -4.00 -26.05
C ASP A 133 -3.25 -3.04 -24.85
N PRO A 134 -4.31 -2.24 -24.59
CA PRO A 134 -4.34 -1.32 -23.45
C PRO A 134 -4.33 -2.05 -22.10
N LEU A 135 -4.69 -3.33 -22.07
CA LEU A 135 -4.77 -4.18 -20.89
C LEU A 135 -3.51 -5.04 -20.66
N ARG A 136 -2.42 -4.82 -21.43
CA ARG A 136 -1.18 -5.61 -21.31
C ARG A 136 -0.57 -5.59 -19.90
N GLY A 137 -0.64 -4.45 -19.21
CA GLY A 137 -0.23 -4.32 -17.82
C GLY A 137 -1.10 -5.18 -16.88
N LEU A 138 -2.41 -5.10 -17.01
CA LEU A 138 -3.35 -5.91 -16.24
C LEU A 138 -3.12 -7.41 -16.47
N ARG A 139 -2.97 -7.86 -17.73
CA ARG A 139 -2.70 -9.27 -18.04
C ARG A 139 -1.42 -9.78 -17.38
N ALA A 140 -0.36 -8.98 -17.39
CA ALA A 140 0.88 -9.28 -16.70
C ALA A 140 0.68 -9.49 -15.19
N LEU A 141 -0.05 -8.57 -14.53
CA LEU A 141 -0.31 -8.64 -13.09
C LEU A 141 -1.27 -9.78 -12.72
N LEU A 142 -2.26 -10.08 -13.53
CA LEU A 142 -3.12 -11.25 -13.35
C LEU A 142 -2.34 -12.57 -13.45
N ARG A 143 -1.38 -12.64 -14.37
CA ARG A 143 -0.45 -13.77 -14.48
C ARG A 143 0.42 -13.87 -13.23
N LEU A 144 0.98 -12.75 -12.75
CA LEU A 144 1.79 -12.70 -11.55
C LEU A 144 1.00 -13.15 -10.31
N ARG A 145 -0.23 -12.65 -10.12
CA ARG A 145 -1.11 -13.01 -9.01
C ARG A 145 -1.30 -14.53 -8.88
N ARG A 146 -1.42 -15.24 -10.00
CA ARG A 146 -1.54 -16.71 -9.99
C ARG A 146 -0.27 -17.38 -9.44
N GLN A 147 0.91 -16.83 -9.71
CA GLN A 147 2.18 -17.39 -9.23
C GLN A 147 2.46 -17.09 -7.76
N LEU A 148 1.86 -16.01 -7.23
CA LEU A 148 2.08 -15.55 -5.84
C LEU A 148 1.19 -16.28 -4.80
N ARG A 149 0.30 -17.17 -5.24
CA ARG A 149 -0.65 -17.86 -4.35
C ARG A 149 0.05 -18.53 -3.17
N GLY A 150 -0.42 -18.24 -1.95
CA GLY A 150 0.13 -18.79 -0.70
C GLY A 150 1.42 -18.11 -0.22
N ARG A 151 1.93 -17.11 -0.94
CA ARG A 151 3.11 -16.34 -0.58
C ARG A 151 2.79 -14.87 -0.29
N ILE A 152 2.04 -14.25 -1.17
CA ILE A 152 1.60 -12.86 -1.02
C ILE A 152 0.22 -12.70 -1.67
N ARG A 153 -0.62 -11.87 -1.09
CA ARG A 153 -1.92 -11.51 -1.67
C ARG A 153 -1.76 -10.29 -2.55
N LEU A 154 -2.20 -10.37 -3.79
CA LEU A 154 -2.18 -9.25 -4.74
C LEU A 154 -3.61 -8.85 -5.13
N GLN A 155 -4.01 -7.62 -4.80
CA GLN A 155 -5.19 -6.93 -5.32
C GLN A 155 -4.77 -5.99 -6.44
N ILE A 156 -5.59 -5.89 -7.48
CA ILE A 156 -5.31 -5.09 -8.67
C ILE A 156 -6.45 -4.10 -8.88
N ALA A 157 -6.13 -2.80 -8.79
CA ALA A 157 -7.00 -1.70 -9.15
C ALA A 157 -6.64 -1.20 -10.56
N VAL A 158 -7.60 -1.17 -11.46
CA VAL A 158 -7.39 -0.61 -12.80
C VAL A 158 -7.48 0.90 -12.72
N LEU A 159 -6.36 1.57 -13.00
CA LEU A 159 -6.26 3.03 -12.98
C LEU A 159 -6.61 3.61 -14.34
N HIS A 160 -7.58 4.50 -14.36
CA HIS A 160 -7.98 5.20 -15.57
C HIS A 160 -8.05 6.72 -15.37
N VAL A 161 -7.99 7.44 -16.49
CA VAL A 161 -8.39 8.84 -16.63
C VAL A 161 -9.22 8.88 -17.90
N ASP A 162 -10.51 9.17 -17.78
CA ASP A 162 -11.46 9.28 -18.90
C ASP A 162 -11.42 8.12 -19.93
N ALA A 163 -11.17 6.86 -19.46
CA ALA A 163 -11.18 5.70 -20.35
C ALA A 163 -12.62 5.33 -20.78
N PRO A 164 -12.87 4.69 -21.94
CA PRO A 164 -14.19 4.22 -22.33
C PRO A 164 -14.78 3.21 -21.33
N ASP A 165 -16.12 3.24 -21.14
CA ASP A 165 -16.80 2.32 -20.21
C ASP A 165 -16.55 0.86 -20.58
N GLU A 166 -16.58 0.54 -21.87
CA GLU A 166 -16.35 -0.83 -22.37
C GLU A 166 -15.00 -1.39 -21.92
N LEU A 167 -13.95 -0.55 -21.90
CA LEU A 167 -12.63 -0.97 -21.47
C LEU A 167 -12.56 -1.21 -19.96
N LEU A 168 -13.31 -0.44 -19.17
CA LEU A 168 -13.41 -0.63 -17.72
C LEU A 168 -14.16 -1.93 -17.40
N HIS A 169 -15.27 -2.20 -18.10
CA HIS A 169 -15.98 -3.46 -17.99
C HIS A 169 -15.09 -4.65 -18.38
N GLU A 170 -14.39 -4.58 -19.51
CA GLU A 170 -13.45 -5.64 -19.93
C GLU A 170 -12.37 -5.89 -18.86
N ALA A 171 -11.81 -4.84 -18.29
CA ALA A 171 -10.77 -4.98 -17.27
C ALA A 171 -11.29 -5.68 -15.99
N LEU A 172 -12.51 -5.37 -15.56
CA LEU A 172 -13.17 -6.03 -14.43
C LEU A 172 -13.53 -7.48 -14.74
N ASP A 173 -14.05 -7.76 -15.94
CA ASP A 173 -14.38 -9.11 -16.41
C ASP A 173 -13.14 -10.00 -16.52
N LEU A 174 -11.97 -9.43 -16.85
CA LEU A 174 -10.68 -10.14 -16.82
C LEU A 174 -10.23 -10.49 -15.40
N GLY A 175 -10.78 -9.82 -14.37
CA GLY A 175 -10.53 -10.13 -12.98
C GLY A 175 -9.72 -9.07 -12.21
N ALA A 176 -9.77 -7.82 -12.61
CA ALA A 176 -9.36 -6.71 -11.72
C ALA A 176 -10.27 -6.70 -10.47
N ASP A 177 -9.72 -6.31 -9.33
CA ASP A 177 -10.44 -6.36 -8.04
C ASP A 177 -11.17 -5.05 -7.74
N LEU A 178 -10.69 -3.92 -8.27
CA LEU A 178 -11.21 -2.57 -8.03
C LEU A 178 -11.06 -1.69 -9.27
N LEU A 179 -11.83 -0.60 -9.30
CA LEU A 179 -11.54 0.53 -10.18
C LEU A 179 -10.74 1.59 -9.43
N GLY A 180 -9.73 2.14 -10.10
CA GLY A 180 -8.99 3.33 -9.71
C GLY A 180 -9.27 4.48 -10.67
N ASP A 181 -9.17 5.69 -10.19
CA ASP A 181 -9.36 6.93 -10.96
C ASP A 181 -8.42 8.02 -10.45
N CYS A 182 -8.13 9.01 -11.30
CA CYS A 182 -7.45 10.26 -10.94
C CYS A 182 -8.36 11.44 -11.32
N PRO A 183 -9.37 11.77 -10.53
CA PRO A 183 -10.38 12.77 -10.91
C PRO A 183 -9.79 14.13 -11.25
N HIS A 184 -8.75 14.58 -10.54
CA HIS A 184 -8.06 15.85 -10.78
C HIS A 184 -7.33 15.93 -12.15
N LEU A 185 -7.14 14.80 -12.83
CA LEU A 185 -6.59 14.75 -14.20
C LEU A 185 -7.69 14.64 -15.27
N SER A 186 -8.94 14.43 -14.85
CA SER A 186 -10.10 14.36 -15.76
C SER A 186 -10.55 15.75 -16.19
N ALA A 187 -11.12 15.85 -17.38
CA ALA A 187 -11.77 17.07 -17.87
C ALA A 187 -12.98 17.48 -17.00
N ASN A 188 -13.63 16.52 -16.34
CA ASN A 188 -14.75 16.74 -15.41
C ASN A 188 -14.64 15.78 -14.20
N PRO A 189 -13.96 16.22 -13.11
CA PRO A 189 -13.74 15.40 -11.92
C PRO A 189 -15.03 14.80 -11.33
N ALA A 190 -16.09 15.59 -11.23
CA ALA A 190 -17.35 15.12 -10.66
C ALA A 190 -17.99 14.02 -11.52
N ALA A 191 -18.01 14.18 -12.83
CA ALA A 191 -18.52 13.16 -13.74
C ALA A 191 -17.66 11.89 -13.72
N SER A 192 -16.32 12.02 -13.55
CA SER A 192 -15.41 10.88 -13.44
C SER A 192 -15.69 10.06 -12.17
N VAL A 193 -15.80 10.71 -11.01
CA VAL A 193 -16.15 10.04 -9.73
C VAL A 193 -17.50 9.31 -9.85
N GLU A 194 -18.54 10.00 -10.35
CA GLU A 194 -19.88 9.43 -10.50
C GLU A 194 -19.88 8.20 -11.42
N ARG A 195 -19.14 8.27 -12.50
CA ARG A 195 -19.00 7.19 -13.48
C ARG A 195 -18.25 6.00 -12.88
N THR A 196 -17.14 6.24 -12.21
CA THR A 196 -16.33 5.20 -11.56
C THR A 196 -17.15 4.45 -10.52
N LEU A 197 -17.87 5.16 -9.65
CA LEU A 197 -18.77 4.55 -8.66
C LEU A 197 -19.92 3.76 -9.30
N ARG A 198 -20.49 4.25 -10.41
CA ARG A 198 -21.55 3.54 -11.14
C ARG A 198 -21.05 2.19 -11.68
N ILE A 199 -19.94 2.19 -12.43
CA ILE A 199 -19.39 0.96 -13.01
C ILE A 199 -18.94 -0.02 -11.92
N ALA A 200 -18.29 0.49 -10.86
CA ALA A 200 -17.90 -0.35 -9.73
C ALA A 200 -19.10 -1.01 -9.03
N ALA A 201 -20.23 -0.28 -8.88
CA ALA A 201 -21.46 -0.82 -8.32
C ALA A 201 -22.08 -1.92 -9.23
N GLU A 202 -22.06 -1.75 -10.54
CA GLU A 202 -22.55 -2.74 -11.51
C GLU A 202 -21.79 -4.06 -11.40
N HIS A 203 -20.46 -4.01 -11.13
CA HIS A 203 -19.62 -5.19 -10.92
C HIS A 203 -19.49 -5.61 -9.44
N GLN A 204 -20.10 -4.89 -8.50
CA GLN A 204 -20.01 -5.15 -7.07
C GLN A 204 -18.57 -5.12 -6.51
N VAL A 205 -17.71 -4.28 -7.09
CA VAL A 205 -16.32 -4.09 -6.67
C VAL A 205 -16.13 -2.76 -5.94
N GLY A 206 -15.02 -2.63 -5.22
CA GLY A 206 -14.63 -1.38 -4.56
C GLY A 206 -13.95 -0.40 -5.51
N VAL A 207 -13.63 0.78 -4.97
CA VAL A 207 -12.87 1.81 -5.68
C VAL A 207 -11.68 2.28 -4.85
N ASP A 208 -10.61 2.69 -5.52
CA ASP A 208 -9.42 3.31 -4.90
C ASP A 208 -8.93 4.47 -5.79
N LEU A 209 -9.21 5.70 -5.36
CA LEU A 209 -8.97 6.91 -6.14
C LEU A 209 -7.70 7.62 -5.69
N HIS A 210 -6.89 8.08 -6.67
CA HIS A 210 -5.87 9.11 -6.43
C HIS A 210 -6.61 10.45 -6.27
N ALA A 211 -6.81 10.89 -5.04
CA ALA A 211 -7.58 12.08 -4.73
C ALA A 211 -6.65 13.20 -4.29
N ASP A 212 -6.88 14.40 -4.86
CA ASP A 212 -6.22 15.62 -4.39
C ASP A 212 -4.69 15.52 -4.31
N GLU A 213 -4.02 14.89 -5.30
CA GLU A 213 -2.56 14.75 -5.33
C GLU A 213 -1.88 16.08 -5.76
N THR A 214 -2.22 17.15 -5.07
CA THR A 214 -1.76 18.50 -5.37
C THR A 214 -1.69 19.37 -4.11
N LEU A 215 -0.85 20.39 -4.13
CA LEU A 215 -0.79 21.43 -3.10
C LEU A 215 -1.82 22.56 -3.32
N ASP A 216 -2.73 22.44 -4.28
CA ASP A 216 -3.82 23.40 -4.46
C ASP A 216 -4.87 23.19 -3.36
N PRO A 217 -5.08 24.16 -2.45
CA PRO A 217 -6.11 24.05 -1.41
C PRO A 217 -7.55 24.08 -2.00
N GLY A 218 -7.71 24.47 -3.26
CA GLY A 218 -8.98 24.45 -3.98
C GLY A 218 -9.40 23.08 -4.50
N ALA A 219 -8.48 22.09 -4.53
CA ALA A 219 -8.79 20.74 -4.93
C ALA A 219 -9.85 20.10 -4.02
N GLY A 220 -10.72 19.28 -4.56
CA GLY A 220 -11.89 18.80 -3.86
C GLY A 220 -12.34 17.38 -4.20
N ASP A 221 -11.48 16.55 -4.79
CA ASP A 221 -11.80 15.17 -5.18
C ASP A 221 -12.24 14.33 -3.99
N LEU A 222 -11.55 14.46 -2.85
CA LEU A 222 -11.88 13.73 -1.63
C LEU A 222 -13.29 14.08 -1.13
N ARG A 223 -13.68 15.38 -1.19
CA ARG A 223 -15.03 15.82 -0.79
C ARG A 223 -16.07 15.39 -1.82
N LEU A 224 -15.75 15.46 -3.11
CA LEU A 224 -16.62 14.94 -4.18
C LEU A 224 -16.89 13.45 -3.98
N LEU A 225 -15.84 12.67 -3.73
CA LEU A 225 -15.96 11.23 -3.48
C LEU A 225 -16.82 10.97 -2.24
N ALA A 226 -16.57 11.66 -1.11
CA ALA A 226 -17.34 11.45 0.12
C ALA A 226 -18.85 11.72 -0.08
N ARG A 227 -19.19 12.79 -0.77
CA ARG A 227 -20.59 13.13 -1.10
C ARG A 227 -21.22 12.11 -2.02
N ALA A 228 -20.55 11.75 -3.11
CA ALA A 228 -21.07 10.78 -4.07
C ALA A 228 -21.29 9.39 -3.43
N VAL A 229 -20.40 8.96 -2.53
CA VAL A 229 -20.55 7.71 -1.77
C VAL A 229 -21.80 7.75 -0.89
N LEU A 230 -22.01 8.85 -0.14
CA LEU A 230 -23.17 9.03 0.74
C LEU A 230 -24.48 9.14 -0.05
N GLU A 231 -24.50 9.94 -1.12
CA GLU A 231 -25.68 10.18 -1.95
C GLU A 231 -26.14 8.90 -2.69
N ARG A 232 -25.20 8.09 -3.14
CA ARG A 232 -25.49 6.81 -3.81
C ARG A 232 -25.78 5.67 -2.85
N GLY A 233 -25.40 5.78 -1.58
CA GLY A 233 -25.39 4.66 -0.65
C GLY A 233 -24.44 3.54 -1.14
N PHE A 234 -23.26 3.90 -1.67
CA PHE A 234 -22.29 2.94 -2.19
C PHE A 234 -21.73 2.08 -1.05
N VAL A 235 -21.88 0.76 -1.15
CA VAL A 235 -21.60 -0.19 -0.06
C VAL A 235 -20.31 -1.01 -0.22
N SER A 236 -19.72 -1.00 -1.41
CA SER A 236 -18.42 -1.64 -1.62
C SER A 236 -17.29 -0.80 -1.01
N GLY A 237 -16.12 -1.39 -0.77
CA GLY A 237 -15.00 -0.68 -0.15
C GLY A 237 -14.57 0.57 -0.95
N VAL A 238 -14.32 1.67 -0.26
CA VAL A 238 -13.86 2.92 -0.86
C VAL A 238 -12.57 3.37 -0.18
N THR A 239 -11.56 3.65 -1.00
CA THR A 239 -10.26 4.18 -0.58
C THR A 239 -9.97 5.46 -1.35
N ALA A 240 -9.41 6.46 -0.67
CA ALA A 240 -8.82 7.64 -1.28
C ALA A 240 -7.33 7.72 -0.92
N SER A 241 -6.49 7.85 -1.92
CA SER A 241 -5.04 7.87 -1.78
C SER A 241 -4.49 9.27 -2.00
N HIS A 242 -3.29 9.57 -1.46
CA HIS A 242 -2.62 10.87 -1.45
C HIS A 242 -3.30 11.92 -0.55
N CYS A 243 -4.41 12.49 -0.96
CA CYS A 243 -5.16 13.54 -0.25
C CYS A 243 -4.28 14.71 0.22
N VAL A 244 -3.31 15.13 -0.60
CA VAL A 244 -2.27 16.11 -0.25
C VAL A 244 -2.86 17.48 0.05
N SER A 245 -3.87 17.93 -0.72
CA SER A 245 -4.50 19.24 -0.55
C SER A 245 -5.07 19.43 0.85
N LEU A 246 -5.54 18.34 1.49
CA LEU A 246 -6.05 18.39 2.86
C LEU A 246 -4.99 18.85 3.88
N GLY A 247 -3.71 18.69 3.57
CA GLY A 247 -2.59 19.14 4.40
C GLY A 247 -2.23 20.62 4.26
N VAL A 248 -2.86 21.33 3.33
CA VAL A 248 -2.58 22.76 3.06
C VAL A 248 -3.80 23.68 3.19
N VAL A 249 -4.98 23.14 3.47
CA VAL A 249 -6.18 23.92 3.81
C VAL A 249 -6.14 24.38 5.27
N GLU A 250 -7.03 25.31 5.62
CA GLU A 250 -7.18 25.76 7.01
C GLU A 250 -7.59 24.58 7.93
N PRO A 251 -7.07 24.50 9.18
CA PRO A 251 -7.33 23.39 10.09
C PRO A 251 -8.80 23.07 10.32
N ALA A 252 -9.67 24.11 10.37
CA ALA A 252 -11.09 23.91 10.52
C ALA A 252 -11.75 23.26 9.30
N GLU A 253 -11.22 23.52 8.12
CA GLU A 253 -11.67 22.87 6.87
C GLU A 253 -11.19 21.43 6.81
N ALA A 254 -9.93 21.16 7.13
CA ALA A 254 -9.41 19.81 7.22
C ALA A 254 -10.25 18.95 8.18
N ALA A 255 -10.60 19.47 9.36
CA ALA A 255 -11.42 18.77 10.33
C ALA A 255 -12.88 18.52 9.84
N ARG A 256 -13.47 19.44 9.07
CA ARG A 256 -14.80 19.23 8.45
C ARG A 256 -14.75 18.14 7.40
N THR A 257 -13.79 18.23 6.48
CA THR A 257 -13.59 17.23 5.42
C THR A 257 -13.33 15.84 6.01
N ALA A 258 -12.49 15.74 7.04
CA ALA A 258 -12.22 14.47 7.72
C ALA A 258 -13.49 13.83 8.30
N LYS A 259 -14.43 14.64 8.85
CA LYS A 259 -15.74 14.14 9.33
C LYS A 259 -16.63 13.64 8.19
N GLU A 260 -16.65 14.33 7.05
CA GLU A 260 -17.39 13.88 5.86
C GLU A 260 -16.84 12.55 5.36
N VAL A 261 -15.50 12.40 5.30
CA VAL A 261 -14.80 11.17 4.92
C VAL A 261 -15.12 10.02 5.88
N ALA A 262 -15.10 10.28 7.20
CA ALA A 262 -15.46 9.29 8.21
C ALA A 262 -16.93 8.83 8.07
N ALA A 263 -17.85 9.77 7.86
CA ALA A 263 -19.27 9.48 7.66
C ALA A 263 -19.52 8.63 6.39
N ALA A 264 -18.72 8.84 5.34
CA ALA A 264 -18.77 8.05 4.11
C ALA A 264 -18.07 6.68 4.23
N GLY A 265 -17.41 6.37 5.35
CA GLY A 265 -16.70 5.11 5.54
C GLY A 265 -15.48 4.95 4.61
N ILE A 266 -14.91 6.04 4.12
CA ILE A 266 -13.76 6.02 3.21
C ILE A 266 -12.47 5.81 4.01
N GLY A 267 -11.66 4.82 3.60
CA GLY A 267 -10.29 4.68 4.07
C GLY A 267 -9.35 5.65 3.34
N VAL A 268 -8.36 6.20 4.04
CA VAL A 268 -7.37 7.11 3.44
C VAL A 268 -5.99 6.48 3.47
N VAL A 269 -5.30 6.49 2.34
CA VAL A 269 -3.89 6.04 2.22
C VAL A 269 -2.99 7.25 2.02
N THR A 270 -2.15 7.54 3.02
CA THR A 270 -1.08 8.55 2.87
C THR A 270 0.16 7.94 2.23
N LEU A 271 0.81 8.70 1.34
CA LEU A 271 1.91 8.24 0.50
C LEU A 271 3.13 9.16 0.65
N PRO A 272 3.74 9.20 1.84
CA PRO A 272 4.72 10.24 2.18
C PRO A 272 5.96 10.22 1.29
N LEU A 273 6.45 9.06 0.88
CA LEU A 273 7.68 8.93 0.08
C LEU A 273 7.53 9.61 -1.29
N THR A 274 6.49 9.26 -2.04
CA THR A 274 6.22 9.83 -3.36
C THR A 274 5.80 11.29 -3.27
N ASN A 275 4.92 11.64 -2.33
CA ASN A 275 4.45 13.01 -2.18
C ASN A 275 5.58 13.98 -1.80
N LEU A 276 6.49 13.62 -0.89
CA LEU A 276 7.66 14.43 -0.57
C LEU A 276 8.61 14.61 -1.76
N TYR A 277 8.68 13.62 -2.65
CA TYR A 277 9.50 13.73 -3.86
C TYR A 277 8.86 14.61 -4.92
N LEU A 278 7.55 14.51 -5.16
CA LEU A 278 6.86 15.19 -6.24
C LEU A 278 6.43 16.62 -5.92
N GLN A 279 6.01 16.87 -4.66
CA GLN A 279 5.33 18.10 -4.29
C GLN A 279 6.30 19.24 -3.90
N GLY A 280 5.87 20.49 -4.13
CA GLY A 280 6.57 21.69 -3.66
C GLY A 280 7.90 22.01 -4.33
N ARG A 281 8.19 21.45 -5.50
CA ARG A 281 9.44 21.67 -6.24
C ARG A 281 9.64 23.11 -6.74
N ASP A 282 8.56 23.84 -6.88
CA ASP A 282 8.53 25.26 -7.22
C ASP A 282 8.84 26.19 -6.03
N ARG A 283 8.93 25.62 -4.81
CA ARG A 283 9.17 26.35 -3.56
C ARG A 283 10.51 25.96 -2.94
N PRO A 284 11.61 26.66 -3.25
CA PRO A 284 12.94 26.31 -2.77
C PRO A 284 13.15 26.59 -1.27
N SER A 285 12.26 27.37 -0.65
CA SER A 285 12.25 27.66 0.78
C SER A 285 10.84 27.51 1.35
N SER A 286 10.72 27.10 2.62
CA SER A 286 9.44 26.80 3.28
C SER A 286 8.59 25.80 2.47
N THR A 287 9.26 24.82 1.88
CA THR A 287 8.65 23.81 1.02
C THR A 287 7.56 23.05 1.79
N PRO A 288 6.31 23.01 1.32
CA PRO A 288 5.28 22.20 1.92
C PRO A 288 5.69 20.71 1.92
N ARG A 289 5.33 19.98 2.98
CA ARG A 289 5.68 18.55 3.09
C ARG A 289 4.93 17.64 2.12
N GLY A 290 3.86 18.12 1.48
CA GLY A 290 3.07 17.29 0.56
C GLY A 290 2.33 16.13 1.24
N LEU A 291 2.15 16.16 2.57
CA LEU A 291 1.42 15.15 3.32
C LEU A 291 -0.03 15.58 3.54
N THR A 292 -0.94 14.61 3.55
CA THR A 292 -2.32 14.83 3.99
C THR A 292 -2.39 15.22 5.48
N ALA A 293 -3.52 15.75 5.93
CA ALA A 293 -3.75 16.09 7.34
C ALA A 293 -4.03 14.83 8.19
N VAL A 294 -3.03 13.97 8.35
CA VAL A 294 -3.16 12.65 8.99
C VAL A 294 -3.80 12.75 10.37
N ARG A 295 -3.40 13.74 11.19
CA ARG A 295 -3.97 13.92 12.55
C ARG A 295 -5.47 14.22 12.49
N ALA A 296 -5.91 15.13 11.62
CA ALA A 296 -7.32 15.46 11.48
C ALA A 296 -8.18 14.26 11.05
N LEU A 297 -7.62 13.41 10.17
CA LEU A 297 -8.27 12.16 9.74
C LEU A 297 -8.40 11.16 10.89
N LEU A 298 -7.30 10.93 11.65
CA LEU A 298 -7.32 10.05 12.81
C LEU A 298 -8.28 10.53 13.90
N ASP A 299 -8.28 11.83 14.23
CA ASP A 299 -9.15 12.44 15.23
C ASP A 299 -10.64 12.35 14.82
N ALA A 300 -10.95 12.30 13.53
CA ALA A 300 -12.29 12.07 13.01
C ALA A 300 -12.69 10.58 12.96
N GLY A 301 -11.80 9.66 13.29
CA GLY A 301 -12.05 8.21 13.26
C GLY A 301 -11.92 7.58 11.86
N VAL A 302 -11.29 8.26 10.91
CA VAL A 302 -11.01 7.70 9.58
C VAL A 302 -9.97 6.58 9.71
N THR A 303 -10.18 5.47 9.02
CA THR A 303 -9.14 4.45 8.86
C THR A 303 -8.01 5.01 7.99
N VAL A 304 -6.86 5.28 8.60
CA VAL A 304 -5.67 5.78 7.90
C VAL A 304 -4.67 4.65 7.71
N ALA A 305 -4.26 4.46 6.47
CA ALA A 305 -3.17 3.58 6.05
C ALA A 305 -2.01 4.39 5.46
N ALA A 306 -0.87 3.75 5.31
CA ALA A 306 0.27 4.34 4.62
C ALA A 306 0.93 3.32 3.69
N GLY A 307 1.36 3.78 2.52
CA GLY A 307 2.05 3.00 1.49
C GLY A 307 3.34 3.66 0.99
N GLY A 308 4.14 2.86 0.31
CA GLY A 308 5.38 3.30 -0.35
C GLY A 308 5.13 3.88 -1.74
N ASP A 309 3.99 3.51 -2.37
CA ASP A 309 3.56 3.95 -3.69
C ASP A 309 4.53 3.47 -4.80
N ASN A 310 5.47 4.29 -5.20
CA ASN A 310 6.35 4.09 -6.33
C ASN A 310 7.69 3.46 -5.93
N ILE A 311 8.15 2.51 -6.74
CA ILE A 311 9.38 1.73 -6.51
C ILE A 311 10.35 2.00 -7.65
N ARG A 312 11.26 2.96 -7.50
CA ARG A 312 12.31 3.32 -8.48
C ARG A 312 11.76 3.48 -9.90
N ASP A 313 10.80 4.37 -10.04
CA ASP A 313 10.19 4.78 -11.30
C ASP A 313 10.19 6.32 -11.41
N PRO A 314 9.65 6.92 -12.48
CA PRO A 314 9.64 8.38 -12.65
C PRO A 314 8.99 9.19 -11.53
N PHE A 315 8.11 8.56 -10.73
CA PHE A 315 7.40 9.22 -9.62
C PHE A 315 8.18 9.15 -8.30
N ASN A 316 9.08 8.17 -8.14
CA ASN A 316 10.00 8.09 -6.99
C ASN A 316 11.24 7.26 -7.34
N PRO A 317 12.41 7.88 -7.61
CA PRO A 317 13.63 7.18 -8.05
C PRO A 317 14.29 6.32 -6.98
N VAL A 318 13.93 6.49 -5.70
CA VAL A 318 14.61 5.85 -4.56
C VAL A 318 13.70 4.98 -3.70
N GLY A 319 12.47 4.70 -4.12
CA GLY A 319 11.52 3.85 -3.39
C GLY A 319 12.10 2.46 -3.10
N ARG A 320 12.14 2.08 -1.83
CA ARG A 320 12.83 0.85 -1.35
C ARG A 320 11.92 -0.36 -1.22
N ALA A 321 10.63 -0.23 -1.50
CA ALA A 321 9.65 -1.28 -1.25
C ALA A 321 9.66 -1.76 0.24
N ASP A 322 9.90 -0.84 1.19
CA ASP A 322 10.00 -1.14 2.62
C ASP A 322 8.97 -0.32 3.43
N PRO A 323 7.86 -0.93 3.89
CA PRO A 323 6.85 -0.24 4.68
C PRO A 323 7.38 0.33 6.01
N LEU A 324 8.46 -0.23 6.56
CA LEU A 324 9.06 0.32 7.78
C LEU A 324 9.77 1.66 7.52
N GLU A 325 10.26 1.91 6.29
CA GLU A 325 10.72 3.23 5.87
C GLU A 325 9.56 4.22 5.83
N THR A 326 8.43 3.82 5.25
CA THR A 326 7.19 4.63 5.22
C THR A 326 6.75 4.99 6.64
N ALA A 327 6.73 4.02 7.56
CA ALA A 327 6.37 4.25 8.96
C ALA A 327 7.37 5.19 9.66
N SER A 328 8.68 5.01 9.46
CA SER A 328 9.70 5.90 10.01
C SER A 328 9.51 7.35 9.53
N LEU A 329 9.16 7.52 8.25
CA LEU A 329 8.89 8.84 7.68
C LEU A 329 7.61 9.47 8.25
N LEU A 330 6.58 8.68 8.56
CA LEU A 330 5.39 9.19 9.24
C LEU A 330 5.68 9.68 10.66
N VAL A 331 6.62 9.08 11.36
CA VAL A 331 7.08 9.62 12.66
C VAL A 331 7.76 10.96 12.47
N THR A 332 8.69 11.09 11.52
CA THR A 332 9.54 12.28 11.37
C THR A 332 8.83 13.42 10.63
N ALA A 333 8.06 13.12 9.58
CA ALA A 333 7.40 14.12 8.75
C ALA A 333 5.89 14.25 9.03
N GLY A 334 5.23 13.16 9.44
CA GLY A 334 3.81 13.13 9.80
C GLY A 334 3.52 13.39 11.27
N HIS A 335 4.56 13.41 12.13
CA HIS A 335 4.48 13.60 13.59
C HIS A 335 3.57 12.58 14.29
N LEU A 336 3.51 11.36 13.77
CA LEU A 336 2.86 10.24 14.43
C LEU A 336 3.77 9.64 15.51
N THR A 337 3.18 8.97 16.50
CA THR A 337 3.94 8.10 17.40
C THR A 337 4.44 6.86 16.63
N PRO A 338 5.51 6.19 17.10
CA PRO A 338 5.98 4.95 16.48
C PRO A 338 4.90 3.88 16.34
N ASP A 339 4.01 3.75 17.32
CA ASP A 339 2.93 2.75 17.29
C ASP A 339 1.83 3.11 16.28
N GLU A 340 1.44 4.40 16.19
CA GLU A 340 0.50 4.88 15.16
C GLU A 340 1.07 4.67 13.75
N ALA A 341 2.36 4.99 13.56
CA ALA A 341 3.03 4.83 12.28
C ALA A 341 3.15 3.35 11.87
N LEU A 342 3.49 2.46 12.82
CA LEU A 342 3.51 1.02 12.57
C LEU A 342 2.11 0.50 12.25
N TYR A 343 1.08 0.96 12.98
CA TYR A 343 -0.30 0.58 12.70
C TYR A 343 -0.74 0.99 11.28
N ALA A 344 -0.34 2.18 10.81
CA ALA A 344 -0.70 2.67 9.49
C ALA A 344 -0.20 1.76 8.34
N VAL A 345 0.97 1.12 8.50
CA VAL A 345 1.53 0.17 7.52
C VAL A 345 1.18 -1.30 7.79
N THR A 346 0.49 -1.60 8.90
CA THR A 346 0.09 -2.96 9.28
C THR A 346 -1.43 -3.08 9.37
N GLY A 347 -2.02 -2.85 10.54
CA GLY A 347 -3.47 -2.95 10.79
C GLY A 347 -4.30 -2.00 9.92
N GLY A 348 -3.90 -0.74 9.81
CA GLY A 348 -4.54 0.27 8.94
C GLY A 348 -4.48 -0.12 7.47
N ALA A 349 -3.30 -0.55 6.98
CA ALA A 349 -3.13 -1.01 5.61
C ALA A 349 -4.02 -2.24 5.31
N ARG A 350 -4.07 -3.21 6.21
CA ARG A 350 -4.96 -4.38 6.04
C ARG A 350 -6.43 -3.99 6.05
N ALA A 351 -6.83 -3.04 6.89
CA ALA A 351 -8.22 -2.58 6.97
C ALA A 351 -8.69 -1.93 5.66
N VAL A 352 -7.89 -1.05 5.05
CA VAL A 352 -8.24 -0.43 3.75
C VAL A 352 -8.21 -1.43 2.59
N LEU A 353 -7.43 -2.52 2.72
CA LEU A 353 -7.45 -3.63 1.78
C LEU A 353 -8.66 -4.57 1.98
N GLY A 354 -9.49 -4.35 3.00
CA GLY A 354 -10.60 -5.24 3.35
C GLY A 354 -10.15 -6.62 3.83
N LEU A 355 -8.95 -6.72 4.43
CA LEU A 355 -8.36 -7.97 4.91
C LEU A 355 -8.60 -8.18 6.41
N PRO A 356 -8.73 -9.43 6.87
CA PRO A 356 -8.80 -9.73 8.30
C PRO A 356 -7.56 -9.25 9.04
N ALA A 357 -7.71 -8.93 10.33
CA ALA A 357 -6.60 -8.57 11.19
C ALA A 357 -5.55 -9.69 11.23
N ALA A 358 -4.27 -9.31 11.20
CA ALA A 358 -3.14 -10.19 11.35
C ALA A 358 -2.32 -9.78 12.56
N GLY A 359 -1.54 -10.70 13.10
CA GLY A 359 -0.65 -10.40 14.22
C GLY A 359 -0.45 -11.58 15.15
N PRO A 360 0.47 -11.45 16.12
CA PRO A 360 0.84 -12.53 17.02
C PRO A 360 -0.14 -12.65 18.21
N HIS A 361 -1.45 -12.70 17.95
CA HIS A 361 -2.49 -12.95 18.95
C HIS A 361 -3.44 -14.05 18.49
N GLU A 362 -3.99 -14.79 19.46
CA GLU A 362 -4.83 -15.96 19.18
C GLU A 362 -6.02 -15.63 18.27
N GLY A 363 -6.25 -16.45 17.27
CA GLY A 363 -7.33 -16.29 16.28
C GLY A 363 -7.00 -15.34 15.12
N ALA A 364 -5.93 -14.55 15.18
CA ALA A 364 -5.52 -13.67 14.08
C ALA A 364 -4.90 -14.46 12.92
N VAL A 365 -4.94 -13.84 11.73
CA VAL A 365 -4.17 -14.36 10.59
C VAL A 365 -2.69 -14.34 10.93
N ALA A 366 -2.01 -15.47 10.72
CA ALA A 366 -0.58 -15.62 10.98
C ALA A 366 0.30 -15.06 9.86
N ASP A 367 -0.04 -13.84 9.40
CA ASP A 367 0.81 -12.99 8.59
C ASP A 367 1.66 -12.18 9.55
N LEU A 368 2.94 -12.58 9.72
CA LEU A 368 3.81 -12.09 10.77
C LEU A 368 5.15 -11.62 10.21
N LEU A 369 5.72 -10.61 10.85
CA LEU A 369 7.08 -10.13 10.60
C LEU A 369 7.90 -10.25 11.89
N ALA A 370 8.93 -11.09 11.88
CA ALA A 370 9.94 -11.10 12.93
C ALA A 370 11.14 -10.24 12.52
N VAL A 371 11.48 -9.26 13.35
CA VAL A 371 12.59 -8.32 13.11
C VAL A 371 13.61 -8.44 14.24
N ARG A 372 14.90 -8.46 13.92
CA ARG A 372 15.96 -8.49 14.92
C ARG A 372 16.07 -7.14 15.65
N ALA A 373 15.23 -6.95 16.66
CA ALA A 373 15.08 -5.73 17.43
C ALA A 373 14.38 -6.02 18.78
N GLN A 374 14.42 -5.05 19.71
CA GLN A 374 13.79 -5.17 21.03
C GLN A 374 12.53 -4.31 21.17
N THR A 375 12.43 -3.22 20.41
CA THR A 375 11.33 -2.25 20.50
C THR A 375 10.86 -1.79 19.11
N VAL A 376 9.64 -1.26 19.04
CA VAL A 376 9.10 -0.66 17.81
C VAL A 376 9.97 0.52 17.34
N SER A 377 10.43 1.36 18.28
CA SER A 377 11.31 2.48 17.94
C SER A 377 12.63 2.02 17.31
N GLU A 378 13.20 0.90 17.77
CA GLU A 378 14.40 0.32 17.16
C GLU A 378 14.10 -0.23 15.76
N VAL A 379 12.96 -0.91 15.56
CA VAL A 379 12.53 -1.38 14.23
C VAL A 379 12.46 -0.24 13.22
N LEU A 380 11.86 0.89 13.59
CA LEU A 380 11.68 2.03 12.71
C LEU A 380 12.95 2.87 12.54
N GLY A 381 13.78 2.95 13.59
CA GLY A 381 14.96 3.82 13.61
C GLY A 381 16.24 3.18 13.07
N ALA A 382 16.38 1.86 13.18
CA ALA A 382 17.63 1.17 12.85
C ALA A 382 17.65 0.50 11.48
N SER A 383 16.59 0.64 10.67
CA SER A 383 16.47 -0.03 9.35
C SER A 383 16.83 -1.51 9.42
N CYS A 384 16.31 -2.22 10.43
CA CYS A 384 16.69 -3.60 10.75
C CYS A 384 16.51 -4.53 9.54
N PRO A 385 17.59 -4.97 8.87
CA PRO A 385 17.49 -5.78 7.66
C PRO A 385 17.33 -7.27 7.94
N GLU A 386 17.57 -7.73 9.18
CA GLU A 386 17.42 -9.14 9.56
C GLU A 386 15.96 -9.43 9.90
N ARG A 387 15.28 -10.09 8.96
CA ARG A 387 13.83 -10.28 8.98
C ARG A 387 13.43 -11.69 8.60
N LEU A 388 12.35 -12.20 9.23
CA LEU A 388 11.65 -13.41 8.81
C LEU A 388 10.19 -13.04 8.57
N VAL A 389 9.65 -13.44 7.42
CA VAL A 389 8.30 -13.10 6.99
C VAL A 389 7.46 -14.37 6.90
N PHE A 390 6.31 -14.35 7.55
CA PHE A 390 5.36 -15.46 7.54
C PHE A 390 4.06 -15.02 6.88
N ALA A 391 3.58 -15.81 5.92
CA ALA A 391 2.27 -15.64 5.30
C ALA A 391 1.41 -16.86 5.60
N GLY A 392 0.26 -16.67 6.27
CA GLY A 392 -0.59 -17.78 6.71
C GLY A 392 0.18 -18.82 7.53
N GLY A 393 1.10 -18.37 8.37
CA GLY A 393 1.92 -19.22 9.23
C GLY A 393 3.07 -19.95 8.55
N ARG A 394 3.33 -19.72 7.29
CA ARG A 394 4.45 -20.32 6.55
C ARG A 394 5.56 -19.30 6.37
N LEU A 395 6.81 -19.69 6.63
CA LEU A 395 7.97 -18.86 6.35
C LEU A 395 8.09 -18.68 4.83
N VAL A 396 7.93 -17.43 4.36
CA VAL A 396 7.98 -17.08 2.92
C VAL A 396 9.21 -16.28 2.52
N SER A 397 9.87 -15.65 3.49
CA SER A 397 11.13 -14.93 3.27
C SER A 397 12.00 -14.93 4.52
N ARG A 398 13.31 -14.99 4.33
CA ARG A 398 14.32 -14.80 5.37
C ARG A 398 15.45 -13.94 4.80
N THR A 399 15.76 -12.87 5.52
CA THR A 399 16.93 -12.02 5.26
C THR A 399 17.87 -12.11 6.47
N SER A 400 19.14 -12.33 6.22
CA SER A 400 20.21 -12.35 7.24
C SER A 400 21.32 -11.40 6.82
N VAL A 401 21.97 -10.81 7.82
CA VAL A 401 23.07 -9.87 7.62
C VAL A 401 24.27 -10.30 8.40
N VAL A 402 25.44 -10.30 7.76
CA VAL A 402 26.74 -10.46 8.41
C VAL A 402 27.38 -9.08 8.54
N ARG A 403 27.81 -8.71 9.74
CA ARG A 403 28.59 -7.49 9.99
C ARG A 403 29.89 -7.89 10.63
N GLU A 404 30.98 -7.45 10.05
CA GLU A 404 32.33 -7.66 10.57
C GLU A 404 32.96 -6.31 10.89
N PHE A 405 33.60 -6.21 12.04
CA PHE A 405 34.34 -5.03 12.46
C PHE A 405 35.79 -5.44 12.64
N PHE A 406 36.74 -4.68 12.07
CA PHE A 406 38.18 -4.94 12.10
C PHE A 406 38.93 -3.87 12.83
#